data_614bf1f34b9081a7ed9d918c64ff87e0
#
_entry.id   614bf1f34b9081a7ed9d918c64ff87e0
#
_cell.length_a   1.000
_cell.length_b   1.000
_cell.length_c   1.000
_cell.angle_alpha   90.00
_cell.angle_beta   90.00
_cell.angle_gamma   90.00
#
_symmetry.space_group_name_H-M   'P 1'
#
loop_
_entity.id
_entity.type
_entity.pdbx_description
1 polymer ?
#
loop_
_entity_poly.entity_id
_entity_poly.type
_entity_poly.pdbx_seq_one_letter_code
_entity_poly.pdbx_strand_id
1 'polypeptide(L)'
;MNVRLHFLFSMLVAVLIPHTGGAQELSPEIRQEIGKFLDATARKEVSIGHITIDSVAIKGNALQLFANMNCSYIPFRENNVAEIYQGISALLPAELTKYRLQLHTNKHCIEELIPQALRSKKDKKALVFSQEVKKPLVTKVSRPYTPTNGLQNRHIAL
;
A
#
# COMPACT_ATOMS: atom_id res chain seq x y z
N MET A 1 65.26 22.47 16.15
CA MET A 1 64.69 21.72 17.29
C MET A 1 63.22 22.06 17.35
N ASN A 2 62.35 21.35 16.62
CA ASN A 2 60.88 21.39 16.71
C ASN A 2 60.29 20.37 15.74
N VAL A 3 60.49 19.06 16.01
CA VAL A 3 60.02 17.94 15.20
C VAL A 3 58.86 17.21 15.88
N ARG A 4 58.27 17.77 16.95
CA ARG A 4 57.25 17.07 17.74
C ARG A 4 55.80 17.57 17.57
N LEU A 5 55.54 18.50 16.63
CA LEU A 5 54.19 19.08 16.52
C LEU A 5 53.37 18.61 15.31
N HIS A 6 53.95 17.81 14.42
CA HIS A 6 53.23 17.32 13.23
C HIS A 6 52.61 15.93 13.35
N PHE A 7 52.80 15.24 14.48
CA PHE A 7 52.31 13.86 14.64
C PHE A 7 50.94 13.75 15.28
N LEU A 8 50.38 14.86 15.79
CA LEU A 8 49.06 14.86 16.45
C LEU A 8 47.91 15.31 15.53
N PHE A 9 48.18 15.74 14.31
CA PHE A 9 47.11 16.18 13.39
C PHE A 9 46.73 15.14 12.33
N SER A 10 47.41 13.99 12.30
CA SER A 10 47.14 12.93 11.32
C SER A 10 46.15 11.84 11.80
N MET A 11 45.63 11.94 13.03
CA MET A 11 44.79 10.89 13.61
C MET A 11 43.32 11.25 13.77
N LEU A 12 42.87 12.38 13.20
CA LEU A 12 41.47 12.83 13.33
C LEU A 12 40.72 12.85 12.00
N VAL A 13 41.14 12.09 11.02
CA VAL A 13 40.39 11.94 9.73
C VAL A 13 39.84 10.54 9.53
N ALA A 14 39.79 9.74 10.56
CA ALA A 14 39.16 8.44 10.49
C ALA A 14 37.73 8.53 11.05
N VAL A 15 36.79 8.18 10.17
CA VAL A 15 35.39 7.79 10.49
C VAL A 15 34.35 8.91 10.39
N LEU A 16 34.24 9.49 9.21
CA LEU A 16 32.93 9.82 8.64
C LEU A 16 32.64 8.79 7.54
N ILE A 17 32.47 7.53 7.94
CA ILE A 17 31.76 6.57 7.10
C ILE A 17 30.29 7.02 7.17
N PRO A 18 29.70 7.54 6.09
CA PRO A 18 28.26 7.67 6.04
C PRO A 18 27.72 6.26 6.25
N HIS A 19 27.04 6.03 7.35
CA HIS A 19 26.14 4.90 7.47
C HIS A 19 25.02 5.19 6.46
N THR A 20 25.30 4.94 5.18
CA THR A 20 24.27 4.65 4.22
C THR A 20 23.58 3.44 4.80
N GLY A 21 22.46 3.69 5.47
CA GLY A 21 21.53 2.63 5.88
C GLY A 21 21.30 1.82 4.64
N GLY A 22 21.95 0.66 4.55
CA GLY A 22 21.82 -0.24 3.43
C GLY A 22 20.34 -0.55 3.31
N ALA A 23 19.71 -0.03 2.26
CA ALA A 23 18.44 -0.54 1.83
C ALA A 23 18.73 -2.01 1.55
N GLN A 24 18.32 -2.89 2.46
CA GLN A 24 18.43 -4.32 2.30
C GLN A 24 17.48 -4.66 1.17
N GLU A 25 18.01 -4.63 -0.07
CA GLU A 25 17.21 -4.86 -1.25
C GLU A 25 16.77 -6.32 -1.22
N LEU A 26 15.46 -6.52 -1.18
CA LEU A 26 14.87 -7.83 -1.38
C LEU A 26 15.32 -8.35 -2.76
N SER A 27 15.86 -9.58 -2.82
CA SER A 27 16.36 -10.13 -4.07
C SER A 27 15.26 -10.15 -5.14
N PRO A 28 15.61 -9.98 -6.42
CA PRO A 28 14.63 -10.00 -7.52
C PRO A 28 13.82 -11.30 -7.56
N GLU A 29 14.45 -12.43 -7.20
CA GLU A 29 13.80 -13.74 -7.18
C GLU A 29 12.68 -13.78 -6.14
N ILE A 30 12.94 -13.30 -4.93
CA ILE A 30 11.93 -13.26 -3.85
C ILE A 30 10.79 -12.31 -4.23
N ARG A 31 11.08 -11.16 -4.84
CA ARG A 31 10.04 -10.25 -5.35
C ARG A 31 9.14 -10.96 -6.38
N GLN A 32 9.75 -11.74 -7.27
CA GLN A 32 9.02 -12.51 -8.28
C GLN A 32 8.17 -13.62 -7.65
N GLU A 33 8.69 -14.32 -6.63
CA GLU A 33 7.94 -15.35 -5.91
C GLU A 33 6.74 -14.76 -5.16
N ILE A 34 6.92 -13.62 -4.49
CA ILE A 34 5.82 -12.90 -3.87
C ILE A 34 4.77 -12.50 -4.91
N GLY A 35 5.20 -11.98 -6.07
CA GLY A 35 4.29 -11.64 -7.16
C GLY A 35 3.48 -12.85 -7.65
N LYS A 36 4.13 -14.01 -7.87
CA LYS A 36 3.46 -15.27 -8.25
C LYS A 36 2.47 -15.74 -7.19
N PHE A 37 2.83 -15.63 -5.91
CA PHE A 37 1.95 -15.98 -4.81
C PHE A 37 0.69 -15.09 -4.79
N LEU A 38 0.87 -13.78 -4.96
CA LEU A 38 -0.23 -12.82 -5.03
C LEU A 38 -1.11 -13.07 -6.26
N ASP A 39 -0.52 -13.37 -7.42
CA ASP A 39 -1.25 -13.78 -8.62
C ASP A 39 -2.10 -15.03 -8.39
N ALA A 40 -1.53 -16.04 -7.75
CA ALA A 40 -2.24 -17.28 -7.45
C ALA A 40 -3.42 -17.04 -6.48
N THR A 41 -3.22 -16.16 -5.51
CA THR A 41 -4.27 -15.76 -4.56
C THR A 41 -5.38 -14.97 -5.26
N ALA A 42 -5.00 -14.03 -6.11
CA ALA A 42 -5.94 -13.20 -6.87
C ALA A 42 -6.81 -14.01 -7.83
N ARG A 43 -6.22 -14.95 -8.57
CA ARG A 43 -6.91 -15.79 -9.58
C ARG A 43 -8.03 -16.65 -9.00
N LYS A 44 -8.02 -16.90 -7.72
CA LYS A 44 -9.13 -17.62 -7.04
C LYS A 44 -10.44 -16.82 -7.06
N GLU A 45 -10.35 -15.50 -7.14
CA GLU A 45 -11.52 -14.62 -7.02
C GLU A 45 -11.75 -13.75 -8.27
N VAL A 46 -10.67 -13.30 -8.94
CA VAL A 46 -10.76 -12.32 -10.04
C VAL A 46 -9.70 -12.60 -11.10
N SER A 47 -10.08 -12.44 -12.37
CA SER A 47 -9.10 -12.44 -13.48
C SER A 47 -8.50 -11.04 -13.62
N ILE A 48 -7.30 -10.86 -13.10
CA ILE A 48 -6.54 -9.60 -13.17
C ILE A 48 -5.20 -9.83 -13.87
N GLY A 49 -4.55 -8.74 -14.27
CA GLY A 49 -3.20 -8.78 -14.82
C GLY A 49 -2.16 -9.23 -13.78
N HIS A 50 -0.93 -9.45 -14.21
CA HIS A 50 0.15 -9.87 -13.32
C HIS A 50 0.43 -8.87 -12.22
N ILE A 51 0.62 -9.37 -10.99
CA ILE A 51 1.01 -8.59 -9.83
C ILE A 51 2.53 -8.63 -9.71
N THR A 52 3.14 -7.46 -9.57
CA THR A 52 4.59 -7.29 -9.38
C THR A 52 4.86 -6.49 -8.11
N ILE A 53 5.99 -6.77 -7.47
CA ILE A 53 6.51 -5.93 -6.38
C ILE A 53 7.48 -4.93 -7.00
N ASP A 54 7.03 -3.68 -7.12
CA ASP A 54 7.76 -2.61 -7.78
C ASP A 54 8.91 -2.10 -6.92
N SER A 55 8.69 -1.98 -5.60
CA SER A 55 9.71 -1.51 -4.67
C SER A 55 9.52 -2.07 -3.26
N VAL A 56 10.59 -2.00 -2.48
CA VAL A 56 10.63 -2.43 -1.08
C VAL A 56 11.32 -1.35 -0.26
N ALA A 57 10.78 -1.03 0.90
CA ALA A 57 11.39 -0.07 1.81
C ALA A 57 11.29 -0.55 3.26
N ILE A 58 12.32 -0.29 4.05
CA ILE A 58 12.27 -0.48 5.49
C ILE A 58 12.11 0.90 6.13
N LYS A 59 11.01 1.10 6.84
CA LYS A 59 10.73 2.36 7.53
C LYS A 59 10.46 2.10 9.02
N GLY A 60 11.46 2.45 9.83
CA GLY A 60 11.43 2.12 11.26
C GLY A 60 11.37 0.61 11.48
N ASN A 61 10.31 0.12 12.09
CA ASN A 61 10.07 -1.31 12.35
C ASN A 61 9.14 -1.97 11.31
N ALA A 62 8.88 -1.31 10.17
CA ALA A 62 7.99 -1.83 9.15
C ALA A 62 8.75 -2.12 7.86
N LEU A 63 8.53 -3.31 7.31
CA LEU A 63 8.92 -3.70 5.95
C LEU A 63 7.73 -3.39 5.03
N GLN A 64 7.92 -2.41 4.17
CA GLN A 64 6.90 -1.95 3.23
C GLN A 64 7.18 -2.53 1.84
N LEU A 65 6.25 -3.32 1.33
CA LEU A 65 6.25 -3.84 -0.04
C LEU A 65 5.27 -3.00 -0.86
N PHE A 66 5.70 -2.53 -2.00
CA PHE A 66 4.85 -1.75 -2.90
C PHE A 66 4.57 -2.59 -4.14
N ALA A 67 3.32 -3.02 -4.25
CA ALA A 67 2.83 -3.77 -5.40
C ALA A 67 2.23 -2.82 -6.45
N ASN A 68 2.23 -3.27 -7.70
CA ASN A 68 1.60 -2.54 -8.79
C ASN A 68 0.08 -2.40 -8.58
N MET A 69 -0.56 -1.62 -9.44
CA MET A 69 -1.99 -1.32 -9.33
C MET A 69 -2.88 -2.57 -9.47
N ASN A 70 -2.44 -3.61 -10.16
CA ASN A 70 -3.20 -4.84 -10.32
C ASN A 70 -3.55 -5.48 -8.98
N CYS A 71 -2.67 -5.37 -7.99
CA CYS A 71 -2.93 -5.86 -6.65
C CYS A 71 -4.17 -5.19 -6.00
N SER A 72 -4.49 -3.95 -6.34
CA SER A 72 -5.66 -3.23 -5.78
C SER A 72 -7.01 -3.77 -6.22
N TYR A 73 -7.03 -4.59 -7.27
CA TYR A 73 -8.27 -5.22 -7.75
C TYR A 73 -8.64 -6.50 -6.99
N ILE A 74 -7.76 -6.99 -6.11
CA ILE A 74 -8.11 -8.11 -5.22
C ILE A 74 -9.22 -7.65 -4.26
N PRO A 75 -10.32 -8.40 -4.11
CA PRO A 75 -11.37 -8.06 -3.14
C PRO A 75 -10.89 -8.36 -1.71
N PHE A 76 -10.23 -7.37 -1.09
CA PHE A 76 -9.66 -7.54 0.25
C PHE A 76 -10.74 -7.71 1.32
N ARG A 77 -10.49 -8.67 2.22
CA ARG A 77 -11.28 -8.99 3.42
C ARG A 77 -10.32 -9.32 4.55
N GLU A 78 -10.78 -9.24 5.80
CA GLU A 78 -9.90 -9.49 6.96
C GLU A 78 -9.23 -10.87 6.92
N ASN A 79 -9.95 -11.91 6.50
CA ASN A 79 -9.42 -13.27 6.41
C ASN A 79 -8.36 -13.42 5.31
N ASN A 80 -8.64 -12.95 4.08
CA ASN A 80 -7.67 -13.11 2.99
C ASN A 80 -6.45 -12.21 3.16
N VAL A 81 -6.57 -11.05 3.79
CA VAL A 81 -5.44 -10.20 4.16
C VAL A 81 -4.51 -10.92 5.13
N ALA A 82 -5.06 -11.64 6.13
CA ALA A 82 -4.25 -12.43 7.04
C ALA A 82 -3.51 -13.57 6.32
N GLU A 83 -4.17 -14.28 5.41
CA GLU A 83 -3.57 -15.32 4.57
C GLU A 83 -2.47 -14.76 3.66
N ILE A 84 -2.69 -13.59 3.06
CA ILE A 84 -1.70 -12.91 2.23
C ILE A 84 -0.44 -12.60 3.06
N TYR A 85 -0.60 -12.02 4.24
CA TYR A 85 0.55 -11.72 5.09
C TYR A 85 1.29 -12.96 5.57
N GLN A 86 0.59 -14.04 5.91
CA GLN A 86 1.21 -15.33 6.25
C GLN A 86 2.00 -15.90 5.07
N GLY A 87 1.41 -15.91 3.88
CA GLY A 87 2.08 -16.41 2.69
C GLY A 87 3.32 -15.61 2.31
N ILE A 88 3.24 -14.27 2.35
CA ILE A 88 4.41 -13.43 2.09
C ILE A 88 5.47 -13.64 3.17
N SER A 89 5.09 -13.72 4.44
CA SER A 89 6.05 -13.93 5.54
C SER A 89 6.81 -15.24 5.40
N ALA A 90 6.18 -16.29 4.85
CA ALA A 90 6.84 -17.57 4.59
C ALA A 90 7.88 -17.51 3.45
N LEU A 91 7.76 -16.55 2.55
CA LEU A 91 8.69 -16.33 1.42
C LEU A 91 9.83 -15.37 1.78
N LEU A 92 9.72 -14.66 2.90
CA LEU A 92 10.73 -13.68 3.31
C LEU A 92 11.92 -14.37 3.99
N PRO A 93 13.15 -13.86 3.78
CA PRO A 93 14.32 -14.27 4.54
C PRO A 93 14.13 -14.05 6.05
N ALA A 94 14.72 -14.93 6.87
CA ALA A 94 14.61 -14.87 8.33
C ALA A 94 15.00 -13.49 8.91
N GLU A 95 15.94 -12.82 8.28
CA GLU A 95 16.39 -11.48 8.68
C GLU A 95 15.30 -10.40 8.55
N LEU A 96 14.37 -10.58 7.64
CA LEU A 96 13.29 -9.63 7.36
C LEU A 96 12.01 -9.94 8.14
N THR A 97 11.85 -11.14 8.66
CA THR A 97 10.66 -11.54 9.44
C THR A 97 10.52 -10.81 10.77
N LYS A 98 11.59 -10.16 11.25
CA LYS A 98 11.57 -9.31 12.46
C LYS A 98 10.79 -7.99 12.25
N TYR A 99 10.58 -7.57 11.01
CA TYR A 99 9.87 -6.34 10.71
C TYR A 99 8.37 -6.60 10.57
N ARG A 100 7.58 -5.61 10.95
CA ARG A 100 6.13 -5.64 10.69
C ARG A 100 5.90 -5.50 9.18
N LEU A 101 5.37 -6.52 8.55
CA LEU A 101 5.06 -6.50 7.12
C LEU A 101 3.88 -5.58 6.81
N GLN A 102 4.02 -4.77 5.77
CA GLN A 102 2.97 -3.92 5.20
C GLN A 102 3.00 -4.05 3.68
N LEU A 103 1.88 -4.39 3.09
CA LEU A 103 1.71 -4.43 1.63
C LEU A 103 0.92 -3.21 1.19
N HIS A 104 1.49 -2.44 0.27
CA HIS A 104 0.88 -1.26 -0.30
C HIS A 104 0.58 -1.46 -1.78
N THR A 105 -0.55 -0.96 -2.23
CA THR A 105 -0.93 -0.87 -3.64
C THR A 105 -1.76 0.40 -3.84
N ASN A 106 -1.63 1.04 -4.99
CA ASN A 106 -2.35 2.26 -5.30
C ASN A 106 -2.29 3.33 -4.18
N LYS A 107 -1.10 3.49 -3.55
CA LYS A 107 -0.83 4.43 -2.44
C LYS A 107 -1.51 4.10 -1.10
N HIS A 108 -2.20 2.99 -0.98
CA HIS A 108 -2.90 2.56 0.22
C HIS A 108 -2.34 1.24 0.75
N CYS A 109 -2.40 1.04 2.05
CA CYS A 109 -2.15 -0.27 2.64
C CYS A 109 -3.34 -1.20 2.36
N ILE A 110 -3.11 -2.50 2.15
CA ILE A 110 -4.19 -3.42 1.76
C ILE A 110 -5.30 -3.51 2.80
N GLU A 111 -5.00 -3.29 4.09
CA GLU A 111 -6.00 -3.24 5.15
C GLU A 111 -6.96 -2.06 4.99
N GLU A 112 -6.48 -0.96 4.41
CA GLU A 112 -7.31 0.21 4.17
C GLU A 112 -8.29 -0.01 3.03
N LEU A 113 -7.98 -0.94 2.12
CA LEU A 113 -8.83 -1.30 0.98
C LEU A 113 -9.97 -2.26 1.36
N ILE A 114 -9.97 -2.81 2.58
CA ILE A 114 -11.11 -3.61 3.08
C ILE A 114 -12.33 -2.70 3.22
N PRO A 115 -13.46 -3.00 2.56
CA PRO A 115 -14.69 -2.22 2.71
C PRO A 115 -15.15 -2.13 4.17
N GLN A 116 -15.58 -0.96 4.61
CA GLN A 116 -16.00 -0.73 6.01
C GLN A 116 -17.11 -1.70 6.48
N ALA A 117 -18.01 -2.07 5.56
CA ALA A 117 -19.10 -2.99 5.85
C ALA A 117 -18.61 -4.41 6.20
N LEU A 118 -17.39 -4.77 5.76
CA LEU A 118 -16.80 -6.10 5.96
C LEU A 118 -15.76 -6.14 7.09
N ARG A 119 -15.59 -5.05 7.82
CA ARG A 119 -14.65 -4.99 8.97
C ARG A 119 -15.33 -5.40 10.24
N SER A 120 -14.67 -6.25 11.03
CA SER A 120 -15.12 -6.68 12.35
C SER A 120 -15.13 -5.50 13.34
N LYS A 121 -14.13 -4.62 13.26
CA LYS A 121 -14.06 -3.37 14.03
C LYS A 121 -14.38 -2.21 13.10
N LYS A 122 -15.45 -1.50 13.37
CA LYS A 122 -15.78 -0.25 12.68
C LYS A 122 -14.77 0.82 13.08
N ASP A 123 -13.64 0.83 12.41
CA ASP A 123 -12.61 1.83 12.63
C ASP A 123 -13.09 3.15 12.06
N LYS A 124 -13.35 4.14 12.93
CA LYS A 124 -13.81 5.48 12.53
C LYS A 124 -12.80 6.21 11.65
N LYS A 125 -11.53 5.74 11.63
CA LYS A 125 -10.44 6.24 10.79
C LYS A 125 -10.26 5.50 9.47
N ALA A 126 -11.13 4.52 9.19
CA ALA A 126 -11.12 3.90 7.87
C ALA A 126 -11.31 5.01 6.83
N LEU A 127 -10.62 4.87 5.69
CA LEU A 127 -10.70 5.79 4.57
C LEU A 127 -12.14 6.28 4.39
N VAL A 128 -12.48 7.34 5.08
CA VAL A 128 -13.49 8.23 4.60
C VAL A 128 -12.84 8.75 3.33
N PHE A 129 -13.25 8.23 2.17
CA PHE A 129 -13.12 9.02 0.97
C PHE A 129 -13.89 10.29 1.32
N SER A 130 -13.20 11.24 1.91
CA SER A 130 -13.64 12.60 2.01
C SER A 130 -13.71 13.05 0.56
N GLN A 131 -14.77 12.65 -0.10
CA GLN A 131 -15.26 13.45 -1.18
C GLN A 131 -15.50 14.80 -0.51
N GLU A 132 -14.52 15.66 -0.59
CA GLU A 132 -14.80 17.06 -0.60
C GLU A 132 -15.77 17.25 -1.76
N VAL A 133 -17.03 17.06 -1.47
CA VAL A 133 -18.11 17.47 -2.36
C VAL A 133 -18.08 19.00 -2.33
N LYS A 134 -17.03 19.54 -2.94
CA LYS A 134 -16.81 20.99 -3.01
C LYS A 134 -17.95 21.70 -3.69
N LYS A 135 -18.72 20.98 -4.52
CA LYS A 135 -19.91 21.50 -5.17
C LYS A 135 -20.88 20.34 -5.44
N PRO A 136 -22.17 20.49 -5.16
CA PRO A 136 -23.13 19.48 -5.57
C PRO A 136 -23.08 19.36 -7.09
N LEU A 137 -22.99 18.12 -7.59
CA LEU A 137 -23.00 17.81 -9.03
C LEU A 137 -24.28 18.34 -9.72
N VAL A 138 -25.35 18.49 -8.95
CA VAL A 138 -26.64 18.99 -9.40
C VAL A 138 -26.87 20.35 -8.74
N THR A 139 -26.68 21.40 -9.47
CA THR A 139 -26.99 22.81 -9.06
C THR A 139 -28.44 23.16 -9.38
N LYS A 140 -28.93 24.30 -8.85
CA LYS A 140 -30.25 24.81 -9.22
C LYS A 140 -30.39 25.02 -10.74
N VAL A 141 -29.29 25.34 -11.43
CA VAL A 141 -29.25 25.51 -12.89
C VAL A 141 -29.42 24.19 -13.62
N SER A 142 -28.85 23.10 -13.10
CA SER A 142 -29.02 21.73 -13.66
C SER A 142 -30.38 21.11 -13.34
N ARG A 143 -31.19 21.74 -12.50
CA ARG A 143 -32.58 21.38 -12.23
C ARG A 143 -33.49 22.45 -12.78
N PRO A 144 -33.83 22.41 -14.07
CA PRO A 144 -34.67 23.44 -14.70
C PRO A 144 -36.08 23.54 -14.11
N TYR A 145 -36.52 22.50 -13.44
CA TYR A 145 -37.77 22.48 -12.68
C TYR A 145 -37.70 21.50 -11.49
N THR A 146 -38.47 21.74 -10.47
CA THR A 146 -38.65 20.80 -9.36
C THR A 146 -39.89 19.95 -9.66
N PRO A 147 -39.76 18.63 -9.86
CA PRO A 147 -40.93 17.78 -10.10
C PRO A 147 -41.78 17.77 -8.83
N THR A 148 -43.01 18.31 -8.90
CA THR A 148 -43.94 18.34 -7.76
C THR A 148 -44.62 17.00 -7.53
N ASN A 149 -44.81 16.19 -8.59
CA ASN A 149 -45.58 14.97 -8.57
C ASN A 149 -44.74 13.72 -8.90
N GLY A 150 -43.43 13.74 -8.77
CA GLY A 150 -42.54 12.62 -9.08
C GLY A 150 -42.71 12.11 -10.52
N LEU A 151 -42.98 10.83 -10.70
CA LEU A 151 -43.21 10.18 -12.01
C LEU A 151 -44.64 10.19 -12.47
N GLN A 152 -45.55 10.79 -11.70
CA GLN A 152 -46.97 10.86 -12.06
C GLN A 152 -47.16 11.51 -13.46
N ASN A 153 -47.92 10.84 -14.32
CA ASN A 153 -48.12 11.26 -15.74
C ASN A 153 -46.83 11.21 -16.61
N ARG A 154 -45.83 10.44 -16.24
CA ARG A 154 -44.65 10.21 -17.08
C ARG A 154 -44.78 8.80 -17.72
N HIS A 155 -44.68 8.77 -19.04
CA HIS A 155 -44.55 7.48 -19.75
C HIS A 155 -43.07 7.09 -19.76
N ILE A 156 -42.78 5.93 -19.18
CA ILE A 156 -41.44 5.32 -19.24
C ILE A 156 -41.54 4.26 -20.33
N ALA A 157 -40.85 4.48 -21.45
CA ALA A 157 -40.61 3.46 -22.46
C ALA A 157 -39.54 2.51 -21.93
N LEU A 158 -39.83 1.24 -21.83
CA LEU A 158 -38.90 0.14 -21.53
C LEU A 158 -38.42 -0.48 -22.83
#